data_64fcf4bb29a1f87adbb9f8bb26af3298
#
_entry.id   64fcf4bb29a1f87adbb9f8bb26af3298
#
_cell.length_a   1.000
_cell.length_b   1.000
_cell.length_c   1.000
_cell.angle_alpha   90.00
_cell.angle_beta   90.00
_cell.angle_gamma   90.00
#
_symmetry.space_group_name_H-M   'P 1'
#
loop_
_entity.id
_entity.type
_entity.pdbx_description
1 polymer ?
#
loop_
_entity_poly.entity_id
_entity_poly.type
_entity_poly.pdbx_seq_one_letter_code
_entity_poly.pdbx_strand_id
1 'polypeptide(L)'
;MVCVGDAPNIKIVQKDGFLSAKNSSLGADDGIGVAICMTMMREFSDLEVLFTNDEESGLMGASSCEFEIKSKKLLNLDSENENEICIGSAGGVDVKFSRKISCSPKMGQFFELSTRDFIGGHSGIEIVKNIPSAIKVLVNFIRENGGKIAKISGGERHNSIPVNARAIAIFSDENSAKFFDSKAFKFTNKQINITPLNESKMSAINESDEILDFLCAFHQGVYAYDENTMCAQSSANLSILSMKNGEICAEVFARFMKKESANELKSNFKALGNLAKFDVKFENESAPWTPVETKFAKEILNIIKRFNQNVKMHAIHAGLECGVLCEKDAKVEAVSIGPNIFSPHTTHERVEIASVKRCENIVREIVKLSQI
;
A
#
# COMPACT_ATOMS: atom_id res chain seq x y z
N MET A 1 15.17 -3.91 -2.04
CA MET A 1 15.46 -3.19 -3.32
C MET A 1 14.60 -3.72 -4.45
N VAL A 2 13.78 -2.88 -5.06
CA VAL A 2 12.90 -3.24 -6.19
C VAL A 2 13.62 -3.08 -7.52
N CYS A 3 13.67 -4.14 -8.33
CA CYS A 3 14.30 -4.11 -9.66
C CYS A 3 13.29 -3.67 -10.72
N VAL A 4 13.51 -2.50 -11.34
CA VAL A 4 12.68 -1.94 -12.42
C VAL A 4 13.57 -1.53 -13.60
N GLY A 5 13.05 -1.66 -14.82
CA GLY A 5 13.77 -1.30 -16.04
C GLY A 5 14.95 -2.23 -16.31
N ASP A 6 16.14 -1.66 -16.56
CA ASP A 6 17.36 -2.40 -16.90
C ASP A 6 18.05 -3.08 -15.68
N ALA A 7 17.50 -2.98 -14.47
CA ALA A 7 18.04 -3.65 -13.29
C ALA A 7 18.07 -5.18 -13.49
N PRO A 8 19.12 -5.90 -12.97
CA PRO A 8 20.15 -5.42 -12.04
C PRO A 8 21.39 -4.78 -12.71
N ASN A 9 21.41 -4.52 -14.01
CA ASN A 9 22.53 -3.93 -14.73
C ASN A 9 22.57 -2.40 -14.54
N ILE A 10 22.75 -1.96 -13.29
CA ILE A 10 22.66 -0.55 -12.90
C ILE A 10 23.83 0.26 -13.47
N LYS A 11 23.53 1.34 -14.20
CA LYS A 11 24.49 2.35 -14.66
C LYS A 11 24.27 3.63 -13.88
N ILE A 12 25.08 3.83 -12.83
CA ILE A 12 24.97 5.00 -11.94
C ILE A 12 25.24 6.30 -12.71
N VAL A 13 24.41 7.29 -12.46
CA VAL A 13 24.53 8.66 -12.95
C VAL A 13 24.55 9.61 -11.76
N GLN A 14 25.61 10.46 -11.69
CA GLN A 14 25.69 11.52 -10.72
C GLN A 14 25.41 12.86 -11.40
N LYS A 15 24.38 13.56 -10.94
CA LYS A 15 24.00 14.86 -11.48
C LYS A 15 23.33 15.73 -10.40
N ASP A 16 23.65 17.02 -10.38
CA ASP A 16 23.00 18.04 -9.55
C ASP A 16 22.91 17.67 -8.05
N GLY A 17 23.91 16.97 -7.51
CA GLY A 17 23.95 16.53 -6.10
C GLY A 17 23.19 15.21 -5.83
N PHE A 18 22.68 14.54 -6.86
CA PHE A 18 21.97 13.27 -6.74
C PHE A 18 22.73 12.12 -7.39
N LEU A 19 22.51 10.91 -6.88
CA LEU A 19 22.77 9.66 -7.58
C LEU A 19 21.44 9.12 -8.11
N SER A 20 21.45 8.63 -9.33
CA SER A 20 20.34 7.93 -9.98
C SER A 20 20.88 6.79 -10.86
N ALA A 21 20.01 6.01 -11.48
CA ALA A 21 20.39 5.01 -12.45
C ALA A 21 19.81 5.32 -13.84
N LYS A 22 20.54 4.96 -14.92
CA LYS A 22 20.06 5.16 -16.27
C LYS A 22 19.08 4.03 -16.62
N ASN A 23 17.83 4.37 -16.93
CA ASN A 23 16.77 3.46 -17.37
C ASN A 23 16.42 2.34 -16.36
N SER A 24 16.80 2.48 -15.10
CA SER A 24 16.48 1.49 -14.07
C SER A 24 16.22 2.14 -12.71
N SER A 25 15.64 1.40 -11.76
CA SER A 25 15.72 1.75 -10.34
C SER A 25 17.18 1.79 -9.90
N LEU A 26 17.49 2.63 -8.90
CA LEU A 26 18.83 2.75 -8.32
C LEU A 26 19.08 1.68 -7.26
N GLY A 27 18.03 1.31 -6.50
CA GLY A 27 18.12 0.47 -5.31
C GLY A 27 18.74 1.21 -4.12
N ALA A 28 18.54 2.53 -4.04
CA ALA A 28 18.92 3.33 -2.89
C ALA A 28 18.10 2.94 -1.66
N ASP A 29 16.88 2.57 -1.87
CA ASP A 29 15.95 1.94 -0.96
C ASP A 29 16.12 0.40 -1.00
N ASP A 30 16.69 -0.28 0.04
CA ASP A 30 17.52 0.32 1.11
C ASP A 30 19.00 -0.06 0.95
N GLY A 31 19.53 0.03 -0.27
CA GLY A 31 20.97 -0.21 -0.54
C GLY A 31 21.87 0.79 0.17
N ILE A 32 21.38 2.00 0.47
CA ILE A 32 22.15 3.01 1.19
C ILE A 32 22.26 2.64 2.67
N GLY A 33 21.21 2.17 3.33
CA GLY A 33 21.26 1.67 4.69
C GLY A 33 22.21 0.48 4.83
N VAL A 34 22.17 -0.47 3.88
CA VAL A 34 23.14 -1.56 3.79
C VAL A 34 24.58 -1.04 3.73
N ALA A 35 24.86 -0.06 2.88
CA ALA A 35 26.21 0.53 2.74
C ALA A 35 26.69 1.24 4.02
N ILE A 36 25.78 1.97 4.68
CA ILE A 36 26.09 2.62 5.99
C ILE A 36 26.38 1.56 7.04
N CYS A 37 25.55 0.50 7.15
CA CYS A 37 25.79 -0.61 8.08
C CYS A 37 27.16 -1.28 7.84
N MET A 38 27.51 -1.55 6.58
CA MET A 38 28.82 -2.12 6.22
C MET A 38 29.98 -1.19 6.62
N THR A 39 29.79 0.13 6.57
CA THR A 39 30.78 1.11 7.02
C THR A 39 30.93 1.06 8.54
N MET A 40 29.82 1.04 9.27
CA MET A 40 29.84 0.96 10.74
C MET A 40 30.49 -0.34 11.23
N MET A 41 30.23 -1.47 10.58
CA MET A 41 30.90 -2.76 10.91
C MET A 41 32.41 -2.74 10.76
N ARG A 42 32.97 -1.86 9.93
CA ARG A 42 34.43 -1.68 9.79
C ARG A 42 35.03 -0.79 10.86
N GLU A 43 34.24 0.12 11.40
CA GLU A 43 34.68 1.13 12.37
C GLU A 43 34.47 0.69 13.83
N PHE A 44 33.48 -0.17 14.08
CA PHE A 44 33.06 -0.56 15.43
C PHE A 44 33.01 -2.07 15.59
N SER A 45 33.51 -2.59 16.69
CA SER A 45 33.61 -4.03 16.98
C SER A 45 32.41 -4.57 17.79
N ASP A 46 31.75 -3.72 18.58
CA ASP A 46 30.60 -4.08 19.41
C ASP A 46 29.31 -3.55 18.76
N LEU A 47 28.90 -4.23 17.70
CA LEU A 47 27.73 -3.86 16.89
C LEU A 47 27.06 -5.11 16.36
N GLU A 48 25.76 -5.23 16.56
CA GLU A 48 24.92 -6.23 15.95
C GLU A 48 24.25 -5.60 14.71
N VAL A 49 24.41 -6.24 13.55
CA VAL A 49 23.81 -5.77 12.28
C VAL A 49 22.98 -6.90 11.70
N LEU A 50 21.73 -6.59 11.37
CA LEU A 50 20.80 -7.49 10.72
C LEU A 50 20.53 -7.03 9.29
N PHE A 51 20.84 -7.89 8.32
CA PHE A 51 20.41 -7.74 6.94
C PHE A 51 19.30 -8.76 6.67
N THR A 52 18.17 -8.27 6.20
CA THR A 52 17.02 -9.07 5.82
C THR A 52 16.91 -9.17 4.30
N ASN A 53 16.15 -10.14 3.82
CA ASN A 53 15.80 -10.28 2.42
C ASN A 53 14.28 -10.19 2.24
N ASP A 54 13.84 -9.96 1.00
CA ASP A 54 12.42 -9.94 0.61
C ASP A 54 11.55 -9.02 1.48
N GLU A 55 12.08 -7.85 1.89
CA GLU A 55 11.33 -6.81 2.60
C GLU A 55 10.10 -6.40 1.78
N GLU A 56 10.31 -6.06 0.53
CA GLU A 56 9.31 -5.59 -0.44
C GLU A 56 8.23 -6.62 -0.81
N SER A 57 8.48 -7.87 -0.46
CA SER A 57 7.56 -8.99 -0.69
C SER A 57 6.73 -9.35 0.55
N GLY A 58 6.56 -8.38 1.47
CA GLY A 58 5.75 -8.55 2.69
C GLY A 58 6.58 -8.86 3.93
N LEU A 59 7.78 -8.27 4.06
CA LEU A 59 8.66 -8.35 5.23
C LEU A 59 9.10 -9.80 5.55
N MET A 60 9.29 -10.63 4.50
CA MET A 60 9.48 -12.08 4.65
C MET A 60 10.74 -12.42 5.44
N GLY A 61 11.85 -11.71 5.22
CA GLY A 61 13.11 -11.93 5.93
C GLY A 61 13.00 -11.67 7.42
N ALA A 62 12.43 -10.54 7.80
CA ALA A 62 12.19 -10.19 9.20
C ALA A 62 11.20 -11.15 9.87
N SER A 63 10.13 -11.53 9.15
CA SER A 63 9.11 -12.46 9.65
C SER A 63 9.70 -13.85 9.91
N SER A 64 10.58 -14.32 9.04
CA SER A 64 11.22 -15.64 9.11
C SER A 64 12.47 -15.69 10.00
N CYS A 65 12.88 -14.56 10.59
CA CYS A 65 14.05 -14.49 11.47
C CYS A 65 13.80 -15.32 12.75
N GLU A 66 14.54 -16.40 12.93
CA GLU A 66 14.41 -17.32 14.08
C GLU A 66 15.49 -17.13 15.15
N PHE A 67 16.55 -16.37 14.85
CA PHE A 67 17.60 -16.11 15.82
C PHE A 67 17.27 -14.97 16.77
N GLU A 68 17.79 -15.04 18.00
CA GLU A 68 17.62 -14.01 19.01
C GLU A 68 18.43 -12.76 18.67
N ILE A 69 17.78 -11.61 18.63
CA ILE A 69 18.42 -10.30 18.57
C ILE A 69 18.78 -9.90 20.01
N LYS A 70 20.08 -9.75 20.30
CA LYS A 70 20.56 -9.47 21.65
C LYS A 70 20.37 -7.99 22.04
N SER A 71 20.59 -7.10 21.08
CA SER A 71 20.42 -5.66 21.26
C SER A 71 18.96 -5.28 21.55
N LYS A 72 18.76 -4.37 22.48
CA LYS A 72 17.42 -3.84 22.80
C LYS A 72 17.15 -2.45 22.21
N LYS A 73 18.12 -1.89 21.52
CA LYS A 73 17.99 -0.66 20.73
C LYS A 73 18.18 -1.02 19.26
N LEU A 74 17.15 -0.85 18.47
CA LEU A 74 17.12 -1.14 17.03
C LEU A 74 17.07 0.16 16.24
N LEU A 75 18.09 0.43 15.45
CA LEU A 75 18.10 1.51 14.47
C LEU A 75 17.92 0.93 13.08
N ASN A 76 16.76 1.12 12.50
CA ASN A 76 16.47 0.77 11.11
C ASN A 76 16.85 1.96 10.20
N LEU A 77 17.35 1.70 8.99
CA LEU A 77 17.84 2.73 8.07
C LEU A 77 17.00 2.86 6.79
N ASP A 78 15.80 2.26 6.79
CA ASP A 78 14.90 2.11 5.66
C ASP A 78 13.87 3.25 5.53
N SER A 79 14.18 4.43 6.07
CA SER A 79 13.39 5.64 5.87
C SER A 79 13.95 6.49 4.73
N GLU A 80 13.07 7.25 4.05
CA GLU A 80 13.37 7.96 2.83
C GLU A 80 13.45 9.50 3.00
N ASN A 81 13.36 9.99 4.24
CA ASN A 81 13.32 11.42 4.53
C ASN A 81 14.16 11.77 5.76
N GLU A 82 15.25 12.51 5.58
CA GLU A 82 16.14 12.92 6.67
C GLU A 82 15.53 13.89 7.70
N ASN A 83 14.34 14.46 7.41
CA ASN A 83 13.61 15.35 8.32
C ASN A 83 12.67 14.59 9.26
N GLU A 84 12.63 13.27 9.16
CA GLU A 84 11.67 12.43 9.86
C GLU A 84 12.36 11.33 10.66
N ILE A 85 11.84 11.07 11.84
CA ILE A 85 12.19 9.92 12.67
C ILE A 85 10.93 9.09 12.80
N CYS A 86 10.92 7.93 12.17
CA CYS A 86 9.78 7.04 12.26
C CYS A 86 9.84 6.25 13.58
N ILE A 87 8.74 6.31 14.34
CA ILE A 87 8.58 5.63 15.64
C ILE A 87 7.37 4.73 15.66
N GLY A 88 6.77 4.46 14.50
CA GLY A 88 5.61 3.60 14.37
C GLY A 88 5.23 3.36 12.91
N SER A 89 4.66 2.20 12.63
CA SER A 89 4.23 1.80 11.30
C SER A 89 2.94 0.99 11.34
N ALA A 90 2.18 0.98 10.24
CA ALA A 90 0.99 0.18 10.15
C ALA A 90 1.32 -1.32 10.01
N GLY A 91 0.56 -2.15 10.72
CA GLY A 91 0.34 -3.52 10.32
C GLY A 91 -0.63 -3.61 9.15
N GLY A 92 -0.78 -4.80 8.60
CA GLY A 92 -1.68 -5.04 7.49
C GLY A 92 -2.31 -6.43 7.51
N VAL A 93 -3.37 -6.60 6.74
CA VAL A 93 -3.99 -7.90 6.52
C VAL A 93 -4.61 -7.96 5.14
N ASP A 94 -4.37 -9.05 4.43
CA ASP A 94 -5.08 -9.37 3.20
C ASP A 94 -6.47 -9.92 3.54
N VAL A 95 -7.50 -9.35 2.90
CA VAL A 95 -8.88 -9.77 3.07
C VAL A 95 -9.43 -10.18 1.72
N LYS A 96 -9.85 -11.44 1.65
CA LYS A 96 -10.45 -12.00 0.44
C LYS A 96 -11.93 -12.24 0.67
N PHE A 97 -12.74 -11.55 -0.11
CA PHE A 97 -14.18 -11.81 -0.23
C PHE A 97 -14.41 -12.65 -1.46
N SER A 98 -15.02 -13.82 -1.32
CA SER A 98 -15.34 -14.66 -2.45
C SER A 98 -16.80 -15.14 -2.41
N ARG A 99 -17.45 -15.21 -3.58
CA ARG A 99 -18.83 -15.66 -3.70
C ARG A 99 -19.03 -16.44 -4.99
N LYS A 100 -19.63 -17.62 -4.90
CA LYS A 100 -20.12 -18.34 -6.07
C LYS A 100 -21.26 -17.57 -6.70
N ILE A 101 -21.26 -17.49 -8.01
CA ILE A 101 -22.27 -16.79 -8.80
C ILE A 101 -22.94 -17.74 -9.77
N SER A 102 -24.23 -17.47 -10.04
CA SER A 102 -24.97 -18.09 -11.08
C SER A 102 -25.26 -17.11 -12.23
N CYS A 103 -25.35 -17.60 -13.44
CA CYS A 103 -25.60 -16.75 -14.60
C CYS A 103 -26.80 -17.29 -15.38
N SER A 104 -27.62 -16.38 -15.92
CA SER A 104 -28.71 -16.73 -16.82
C SER A 104 -28.69 -15.88 -18.09
N PRO A 105 -29.14 -16.40 -19.22
CA PRO A 105 -29.26 -15.63 -20.46
C PRO A 105 -30.19 -14.42 -20.27
N LYS A 106 -29.74 -13.24 -20.72
CA LYS A 106 -30.51 -12.00 -20.80
C LYS A 106 -30.56 -11.54 -22.25
N MET A 107 -31.69 -10.97 -22.63
CA MET A 107 -31.86 -10.30 -23.91
C MET A 107 -31.89 -8.82 -23.74
N GLY A 108 -31.21 -8.06 -24.60
CA GLY A 108 -31.12 -6.59 -24.56
C GLY A 108 -29.77 -6.06 -25.03
N GLN A 109 -29.56 -4.78 -24.88
CA GLN A 109 -28.32 -4.15 -25.29
C GLN A 109 -27.26 -4.27 -24.16
N PHE A 110 -26.16 -4.91 -24.50
CA PHE A 110 -24.99 -5.01 -23.65
C PHE A 110 -23.96 -3.89 -23.98
N PHE A 111 -23.27 -3.44 -22.97
CA PHE A 111 -22.21 -2.45 -23.11
C PHE A 111 -20.92 -2.95 -22.46
N GLU A 112 -19.80 -2.74 -23.13
CA GLU A 112 -18.50 -2.77 -22.50
C GLU A 112 -18.23 -1.42 -21.86
N LEU A 113 -17.82 -1.45 -20.59
CA LEU A 113 -17.47 -0.29 -19.78
C LEU A 113 -16.01 -0.40 -19.40
N SER A 114 -15.25 0.67 -19.53
CA SER A 114 -13.85 0.73 -19.09
C SER A 114 -13.49 2.10 -18.53
N THR A 115 -12.66 2.09 -17.50
CA THR A 115 -12.11 3.31 -16.92
C THR A 115 -10.78 3.66 -17.56
N ARG A 116 -10.40 4.94 -17.53
CA ARG A 116 -9.09 5.45 -17.93
C ARG A 116 -8.79 6.78 -17.24
N ASP A 117 -7.52 7.18 -17.29
CA ASP A 117 -7.03 8.45 -16.76
C ASP A 117 -7.16 8.56 -15.23
N PHE A 118 -7.10 7.43 -14.53
CA PHE A 118 -6.96 7.39 -13.07
C PHE A 118 -5.48 7.43 -12.70
N ILE A 119 -5.14 8.23 -11.69
CA ILE A 119 -3.74 8.43 -11.30
C ILE A 119 -3.22 7.33 -10.37
N GLY A 120 -4.11 6.62 -9.64
CA GLY A 120 -3.70 5.63 -8.66
C GLY A 120 -2.88 6.19 -7.51
N GLY A 121 -2.16 5.30 -6.83
CA GLY A 121 -1.26 5.63 -5.74
C GLY A 121 -1.02 4.45 -4.81
N HIS A 122 -0.07 4.58 -3.88
CA HIS A 122 0.20 3.57 -2.87
C HIS A 122 -0.92 3.54 -1.82
N SER A 123 -1.51 2.35 -1.58
CA SER A 123 -2.69 2.18 -0.72
C SER A 123 -2.45 2.46 0.78
N GLY A 124 -1.21 2.66 1.19
CA GLY A 124 -0.84 3.10 2.54
C GLY A 124 -0.60 4.60 2.60
N ILE A 125 0.50 5.06 2.00
CA ILE A 125 0.98 6.44 2.10
C ILE A 125 0.01 7.44 1.47
N GLU A 126 -0.61 7.07 0.35
CA GLU A 126 -1.47 7.99 -0.42
C GLU A 126 -2.97 7.80 -0.18
N ILE A 127 -3.36 6.83 0.64
CA ILE A 127 -4.77 6.56 0.95
C ILE A 127 -5.47 7.78 1.56
N VAL A 128 -4.73 8.59 2.33
CA VAL A 128 -5.22 9.84 2.94
C VAL A 128 -5.54 10.93 1.93
N LYS A 129 -5.02 10.83 0.70
CA LYS A 129 -5.28 11.81 -0.37
C LYS A 129 -6.67 11.63 -1.01
N ASN A 130 -7.42 10.63 -0.58
CA ASN A 130 -8.75 10.31 -1.10
C ASN A 130 -8.78 10.18 -2.63
N ILE A 131 -7.78 9.51 -3.20
CA ILE A 131 -7.66 9.27 -4.64
C ILE A 131 -8.79 8.34 -5.10
N PRO A 132 -9.55 8.71 -6.14
CA PRO A 132 -10.63 7.87 -6.65
C PRO A 132 -10.13 6.51 -7.13
N SER A 133 -10.78 5.43 -6.70
CA SER A 133 -10.54 4.07 -7.20
C SER A 133 -11.35 3.81 -8.47
N ALA A 134 -10.70 3.33 -9.52
CA ALA A 134 -11.35 2.98 -10.78
C ALA A 134 -12.46 1.92 -10.59
N ILE A 135 -12.24 0.93 -9.71
CA ILE A 135 -13.24 -0.10 -9.39
C ILE A 135 -14.48 0.56 -8.77
N LYS A 136 -14.31 1.40 -7.76
CA LYS A 136 -15.43 2.06 -7.06
C LYS A 136 -16.24 2.96 -7.99
N VAL A 137 -15.55 3.73 -8.84
CA VAL A 137 -16.22 4.62 -9.81
C VAL A 137 -17.04 3.81 -10.82
N LEU A 138 -16.48 2.71 -11.35
CA LEU A 138 -17.19 1.86 -12.29
C LEU A 138 -18.40 1.17 -11.66
N VAL A 139 -18.24 0.61 -10.47
CA VAL A 139 -19.30 -0.09 -9.73
C VAL A 139 -20.46 0.86 -9.40
N ASN A 140 -20.15 2.05 -8.87
CA ASN A 140 -21.16 3.06 -8.56
C ASN A 140 -21.92 3.48 -9.83
N PHE A 141 -21.22 3.70 -10.94
CA PHE A 141 -21.87 4.02 -12.21
C PHE A 141 -22.84 2.93 -12.66
N ILE A 142 -22.44 1.65 -12.60
CA ILE A 142 -23.32 0.53 -13.00
C ILE A 142 -24.55 0.49 -12.08
N ARG A 143 -24.36 0.63 -10.77
CA ARG A 143 -25.42 0.59 -9.77
C ARG A 143 -26.44 1.74 -9.93
N GLU A 144 -25.94 2.98 -10.06
CA GLU A 144 -26.77 4.18 -10.21
C GLU A 144 -27.63 4.16 -11.48
N ASN A 145 -27.15 3.48 -12.53
CA ASN A 145 -27.90 3.35 -13.79
C ASN A 145 -28.69 2.04 -13.91
N GLY A 146 -28.87 1.28 -12.81
CA GLY A 146 -29.65 0.06 -12.79
C GLY A 146 -29.08 -1.08 -13.65
N GLY A 147 -27.77 -1.10 -13.85
CA GLY A 147 -27.09 -2.10 -14.65
C GLY A 147 -27.02 -3.46 -13.96
N LYS A 148 -27.02 -4.53 -14.76
CA LYS A 148 -26.73 -5.91 -14.33
C LYS A 148 -25.42 -6.35 -14.93
N ILE A 149 -24.56 -6.96 -14.12
CA ILE A 149 -23.20 -7.36 -14.51
C ILE A 149 -23.26 -8.68 -15.29
N ALA A 150 -22.61 -8.73 -16.45
CA ALA A 150 -22.26 -9.97 -17.14
C ALA A 150 -20.82 -10.37 -16.85
N LYS A 151 -19.91 -9.40 -16.76
CA LYS A 151 -18.50 -9.59 -16.44
C LYS A 151 -17.95 -8.34 -15.74
N ILE A 152 -17.05 -8.52 -14.78
CA ILE A 152 -16.37 -7.40 -14.13
C ILE A 152 -14.96 -7.81 -13.69
N SER A 153 -14.02 -6.85 -13.79
CA SER A 153 -12.66 -6.98 -13.27
C SER A 153 -12.05 -5.60 -13.06
N GLY A 154 -11.05 -5.50 -12.20
CA GLY A 154 -10.29 -4.26 -11.98
C GLY A 154 -9.15 -4.44 -11.01
N GLY A 155 -8.24 -3.47 -10.99
CA GLY A 155 -7.06 -3.46 -10.15
C GLY A 155 -5.87 -4.22 -10.73
N GLU A 156 -4.67 -3.81 -10.31
CA GLU A 156 -3.39 -4.29 -10.86
C GLU A 156 -2.49 -4.92 -9.80
N ARG A 157 -2.45 -4.34 -8.60
CA ARG A 157 -1.59 -4.77 -7.49
C ARG A 157 -2.32 -4.68 -6.16
N HIS A 158 -1.97 -5.55 -5.24
CA HIS A 158 -2.63 -5.62 -3.93
C HIS A 158 -2.43 -4.36 -3.08
N ASN A 159 -1.29 -3.68 -3.21
CA ASN A 159 -0.93 -2.49 -2.43
C ASN A 159 -1.13 -1.15 -3.17
N SER A 160 -1.87 -1.13 -4.29
CA SER A 160 -2.15 0.09 -5.06
C SER A 160 -3.64 0.43 -5.12
N ILE A 161 -3.95 1.72 -5.20
CA ILE A 161 -5.29 2.21 -5.50
C ILE A 161 -5.56 1.95 -6.99
N PRO A 162 -6.63 1.20 -7.35
CA PRO A 162 -6.88 0.78 -8.73
C PRO A 162 -6.97 1.91 -9.74
N VAL A 163 -6.27 1.78 -10.85
CA VAL A 163 -6.31 2.73 -11.98
C VAL A 163 -7.16 2.24 -13.14
N ASN A 164 -7.38 0.92 -13.26
CA ASN A 164 -8.18 0.32 -14.31
C ASN A 164 -9.32 -0.54 -13.75
N ALA A 165 -10.48 -0.45 -14.38
CA ALA A 165 -11.59 -1.37 -14.20
C ALA A 165 -12.36 -1.54 -15.51
N ARG A 166 -12.91 -2.75 -15.72
CA ARG A 166 -13.71 -3.09 -16.88
C ARG A 166 -14.92 -3.90 -16.48
N ALA A 167 -16.03 -3.70 -17.19
CA ALA A 167 -17.23 -4.52 -17.02
C ALA A 167 -17.95 -4.71 -18.35
N ILE A 168 -18.71 -5.79 -18.45
CA ILE A 168 -19.79 -5.93 -19.43
C ILE A 168 -21.09 -5.91 -18.61
N ALA A 169 -22.00 -5.02 -18.96
CA ALA A 169 -23.27 -4.85 -18.27
C ALA A 169 -24.42 -4.64 -19.24
N ILE A 170 -25.62 -5.03 -18.82
CA ILE A 170 -26.89 -4.76 -19.49
C ILE A 170 -27.66 -3.74 -18.67
N PHE A 171 -28.31 -2.80 -19.35
CA PHE A 171 -29.12 -1.75 -18.75
C PHE A 171 -30.55 -1.81 -19.29
N SER A 172 -31.51 -1.12 -18.64
CA SER A 172 -32.86 -0.94 -19.18
C SER A 172 -32.81 -0.18 -20.50
N ASP A 173 -33.86 -0.36 -21.34
CA ASP A 173 -33.92 0.31 -22.66
C ASP A 173 -33.83 1.81 -22.55
N GLU A 174 -34.44 2.43 -21.53
CA GLU A 174 -34.35 3.88 -21.26
C GLU A 174 -32.93 4.35 -21.00
N ASN A 175 -32.18 3.64 -20.16
CA ASN A 175 -30.79 3.98 -19.86
C ASN A 175 -29.85 3.64 -21.01
N SER A 176 -30.12 2.55 -21.74
CA SER A 176 -29.40 2.19 -22.96
C SER A 176 -29.48 3.31 -24.02
N ALA A 177 -30.66 3.89 -24.23
CA ALA A 177 -30.85 5.00 -25.18
C ALA A 177 -29.98 6.22 -24.83
N LYS A 178 -29.82 6.56 -23.54
CA LYS A 178 -28.95 7.66 -23.08
C LYS A 178 -27.47 7.41 -23.40
N PHE A 179 -27.03 6.17 -23.38
CA PHE A 179 -25.63 5.83 -23.63
C PHE A 179 -25.26 5.83 -25.12
N PHE A 180 -26.21 5.67 -26.03
CA PHE A 180 -25.95 5.82 -27.47
C PHE A 180 -25.56 7.26 -27.85
N ASP A 181 -26.03 8.26 -27.12
CA ASP A 181 -25.70 9.67 -27.35
C ASP A 181 -24.42 10.12 -26.62
N SER A 182 -23.91 9.30 -25.71
CA SER A 182 -22.72 9.62 -24.91
C SER A 182 -21.64 8.55 -25.07
N LYS A 183 -20.56 8.86 -25.78
CA LYS A 183 -19.42 7.94 -25.94
C LYS A 183 -18.53 7.82 -24.69
N ALA A 184 -18.69 8.72 -23.74
CA ALA A 184 -17.94 8.70 -22.49
C ALA A 184 -18.68 9.43 -21.38
N PHE A 185 -18.64 8.88 -20.17
CA PHE A 185 -19.18 9.46 -18.97
C PHE A 185 -18.05 10.01 -18.09
N LYS A 186 -18.13 11.27 -17.70
CA LYS A 186 -17.14 11.91 -16.83
C LYS A 186 -17.61 11.90 -15.39
N PHE A 187 -16.74 11.41 -14.50
CA PHE A 187 -16.95 11.46 -13.06
C PHE A 187 -15.72 12.09 -12.39
N THR A 188 -15.88 13.26 -11.77
CA THR A 188 -14.80 13.96 -11.05
C THR A 188 -13.52 14.08 -11.90
N ASN A 189 -13.63 14.59 -13.13
CA ASN A 189 -12.54 14.65 -14.13
C ASN A 189 -11.99 13.28 -14.60
N LYS A 190 -12.63 12.17 -14.20
CA LYS A 190 -12.32 10.82 -14.67
C LYS A 190 -13.33 10.39 -15.74
N GLN A 191 -12.94 9.44 -16.54
CA GLN A 191 -13.70 9.01 -17.70
C GLN A 191 -14.04 7.53 -17.65
N ILE A 192 -15.33 7.20 -17.85
CA ILE A 192 -15.80 5.85 -18.17
C ILE A 192 -16.13 5.82 -19.66
N ASN A 193 -15.44 4.98 -20.41
CA ASN A 193 -15.80 4.69 -21.80
C ASN A 193 -16.95 3.70 -21.82
N ILE A 194 -17.93 3.94 -22.66
CA ILE A 194 -19.11 3.11 -22.84
C ILE A 194 -19.19 2.73 -24.31
N THR A 195 -19.11 1.44 -24.61
CA THR A 195 -19.15 0.92 -25.97
C THR A 195 -20.26 -0.12 -26.10
N PRO A 196 -21.27 0.08 -26.98
CA PRO A 196 -22.29 -0.92 -27.20
C PRO A 196 -21.68 -2.17 -27.85
N LEU A 197 -22.13 -3.34 -27.42
CA LEU A 197 -21.76 -4.62 -28.03
C LEU A 197 -22.78 -5.03 -29.09
N ASN A 198 -22.32 -5.79 -30.08
CA ASN A 198 -23.20 -6.31 -31.16
C ASN A 198 -24.08 -7.49 -30.72
N GLU A 199 -23.70 -8.14 -29.59
CA GLU A 199 -24.44 -9.26 -29.02
C GLU A 199 -25.68 -8.77 -28.29
N SER A 200 -26.83 -9.21 -28.74
CA SER A 200 -28.13 -8.92 -28.10
C SER A 200 -28.53 -9.98 -27.06
N LYS A 201 -27.73 -11.03 -26.88
CA LYS A 201 -27.96 -12.12 -25.92
C LYS A 201 -26.66 -12.55 -25.29
N MET A 202 -26.53 -12.37 -23.98
CA MET A 202 -25.40 -12.83 -23.18
C MET A 202 -25.88 -13.31 -21.80
N SER A 203 -25.04 -14.10 -21.11
CA SER A 203 -25.32 -14.46 -19.71
C SER A 203 -24.94 -13.33 -18.77
N ALA A 204 -25.86 -12.92 -17.90
CA ALA A 204 -25.58 -11.97 -16.81
C ALA A 204 -25.73 -12.67 -15.46
N ILE A 205 -25.04 -12.10 -14.44
CA ILE A 205 -25.04 -12.61 -13.07
C ILE A 205 -26.42 -12.39 -12.44
N ASN A 206 -27.02 -13.46 -11.89
CA ASN A 206 -28.34 -13.39 -11.25
C ASN A 206 -28.27 -12.55 -9.95
N GLU A 207 -27.16 -12.68 -9.19
CA GLU A 207 -26.89 -11.98 -7.92
C GLU A 207 -26.32 -10.57 -8.11
N SER A 208 -26.46 -9.98 -9.30
CA SER A 208 -25.81 -8.72 -9.69
C SER A 208 -26.11 -7.56 -8.74
N ASP A 209 -27.35 -7.42 -8.26
CA ASP A 209 -27.72 -6.32 -7.34
C ASP A 209 -27.02 -6.47 -5.99
N GLU A 210 -27.03 -7.66 -5.41
CA GLU A 210 -26.39 -7.93 -4.11
C GLU A 210 -24.88 -7.70 -4.19
N ILE A 211 -24.25 -8.07 -5.30
CA ILE A 211 -22.81 -7.87 -5.54
C ILE A 211 -22.50 -6.37 -5.70
N LEU A 212 -23.29 -5.65 -6.48
CA LEU A 212 -23.14 -4.22 -6.66
C LEU A 212 -23.36 -3.46 -5.33
N ASP A 213 -24.38 -3.86 -4.56
CA ASP A 213 -24.64 -3.26 -3.24
C ASP A 213 -23.47 -3.49 -2.27
N PHE A 214 -22.89 -4.70 -2.25
CA PHE A 214 -21.69 -4.99 -1.48
C PHE A 214 -20.51 -4.11 -1.90
N LEU A 215 -20.21 -4.07 -3.20
CA LEU A 215 -19.07 -3.29 -3.72
C LEU A 215 -19.26 -1.77 -3.53
N CYS A 216 -20.51 -1.27 -3.61
CA CYS A 216 -20.83 0.13 -3.31
C CYS A 216 -20.73 0.44 -1.81
N ALA A 217 -21.24 -0.46 -0.95
CA ALA A 217 -21.24 -0.28 0.51
C ALA A 217 -19.84 -0.42 1.11
N PHE A 218 -18.95 -1.19 0.47
CA PHE A 218 -17.57 -1.31 0.92
C PHE A 218 -16.91 0.08 0.99
N HIS A 219 -16.46 0.49 2.17
CA HIS A 219 -15.75 1.76 2.33
C HIS A 219 -14.31 1.63 1.85
N GLN A 220 -13.96 2.38 0.81
CA GLN A 220 -12.61 2.53 0.26
C GLN A 220 -11.95 3.75 0.87
N GLY A 221 -10.85 3.60 1.59
CA GLY A 221 -10.14 4.73 2.17
C GLY A 221 -9.87 4.61 3.66
N VAL A 222 -9.75 5.75 4.33
CA VAL A 222 -9.45 5.82 5.78
C VAL A 222 -10.73 5.61 6.59
N TYR A 223 -10.66 4.70 7.57
CA TYR A 223 -11.74 4.44 8.53
C TYR A 223 -11.63 5.28 9.79
N ALA A 224 -10.42 5.54 10.24
CA ALA A 224 -10.15 6.35 11.42
C ALA A 224 -8.80 7.08 11.29
N TYR A 225 -8.70 8.24 11.95
CA TYR A 225 -7.45 9.00 12.11
C TYR A 225 -7.01 8.95 13.58
N ASP A 226 -5.71 8.99 13.80
CA ASP A 226 -5.14 9.21 15.13
C ASP A 226 -4.92 10.71 15.34
N GLU A 227 -5.57 11.28 16.35
CA GLU A 227 -5.56 12.73 16.61
C GLU A 227 -4.17 13.27 17.00
N ASN A 228 -3.32 12.43 17.60
CA ASN A 228 -2.01 12.86 18.08
C ASN A 228 -0.96 12.88 16.97
N THR A 229 -1.00 11.87 16.09
CA THR A 229 -0.02 11.73 15.00
C THR A 229 -0.50 12.30 13.68
N MET A 230 -1.80 12.63 13.58
CA MET A 230 -2.47 13.02 12.32
C MET A 230 -2.31 11.98 11.21
N CYS A 231 -1.94 10.77 11.56
CA CYS A 231 -1.80 9.64 10.66
C CYS A 231 -3.13 8.86 10.54
N ALA A 232 -3.35 8.20 9.42
CA ALA A 232 -4.47 7.27 9.31
C ALA A 232 -4.28 6.15 10.35
N GLN A 233 -5.25 5.95 11.23
CA GLN A 233 -5.22 4.87 12.21
C GLN A 233 -5.63 3.54 11.60
N SER A 234 -6.57 3.56 10.66
CA SER A 234 -6.99 2.39 9.92
C SER A 234 -7.53 2.76 8.55
N SER A 235 -7.29 1.91 7.57
CA SER A 235 -7.75 2.08 6.20
C SER A 235 -8.00 0.75 5.52
N ALA A 236 -8.73 0.77 4.41
CA ALA A 236 -8.87 -0.38 3.53
C ALA A 236 -8.89 0.06 2.06
N ASN A 237 -8.28 -0.76 1.22
CA ASN A 237 -8.22 -0.58 -0.21
C ASN A 237 -8.74 -1.81 -0.92
N LEU A 238 -9.84 -1.69 -1.67
CA LEU A 238 -10.29 -2.71 -2.61
C LEU A 238 -9.33 -2.69 -3.80
N SER A 239 -8.35 -3.57 -3.77
CA SER A 239 -7.20 -3.57 -4.67
C SER A 239 -7.46 -4.31 -5.97
N ILE A 240 -8.11 -5.48 -5.89
CA ILE A 240 -8.35 -6.34 -7.05
C ILE A 240 -9.78 -6.86 -7.02
N LEU A 241 -10.44 -6.78 -8.15
CA LEU A 241 -11.75 -7.41 -8.39
C LEU A 241 -11.62 -8.34 -9.58
N SER A 242 -11.99 -9.59 -9.42
CA SER A 242 -11.89 -10.60 -10.46
C SER A 242 -13.11 -11.51 -10.50
N MET A 243 -13.37 -12.06 -11.68
CA MET A 243 -14.45 -13.03 -11.91
C MET A 243 -13.88 -14.18 -12.73
N LYS A 244 -13.83 -15.38 -12.14
CA LYS A 244 -13.28 -16.59 -12.77
C LYS A 244 -14.03 -17.84 -12.29
N ASN A 245 -14.21 -18.82 -13.16
CA ASN A 245 -14.75 -20.15 -12.82
C ASN A 245 -16.07 -20.13 -12.04
N GLY A 246 -16.97 -19.21 -12.34
CA GLY A 246 -18.26 -19.09 -11.64
C GLY A 246 -18.15 -18.52 -10.21
N GLU A 247 -17.07 -17.81 -9.92
CA GLU A 247 -16.84 -17.12 -8.66
C GLU A 247 -16.43 -15.66 -8.91
N ILE A 248 -16.94 -14.76 -8.08
CA ILE A 248 -16.43 -13.38 -7.96
C ILE A 248 -15.57 -13.27 -6.72
N CYS A 249 -14.42 -12.62 -6.87
CA CYS A 249 -13.47 -12.40 -5.79
C CYS A 249 -13.10 -10.92 -5.73
N ALA A 250 -13.22 -10.34 -4.54
CA ALA A 250 -12.74 -9.00 -4.21
C ALA A 250 -11.61 -9.11 -3.18
N GLU A 251 -10.43 -8.61 -3.55
CA GLU A 251 -9.25 -8.61 -2.69
C GLU A 251 -9.06 -7.20 -2.12
N VAL A 252 -8.93 -7.15 -0.82
CA VAL A 252 -8.79 -5.91 -0.04
C VAL A 252 -7.50 -5.99 0.75
N PHE A 253 -6.73 -4.91 0.77
CA PHE A 253 -5.64 -4.75 1.69
C PHE A 253 -6.04 -3.73 2.76
N ALA A 254 -6.11 -4.18 4.02
CA ALA A 254 -6.46 -3.34 5.16
C ALA A 254 -5.21 -3.07 6.01
N ARG A 255 -5.09 -1.83 6.51
CA ARG A 255 -3.98 -1.37 7.34
C ARG A 255 -4.49 -0.80 8.65
N PHE A 256 -3.68 -0.95 9.71
CA PHE A 256 -4.04 -0.51 11.06
C PHE A 256 -2.79 -0.20 11.88
N MET A 257 -2.89 0.83 12.75
CA MET A 257 -1.81 1.25 13.66
C MET A 257 -1.94 0.61 15.05
N LYS A 258 -3.06 -0.07 15.34
CA LYS A 258 -3.35 -0.71 16.64
C LYS A 258 -4.09 -2.03 16.43
N LYS A 259 -3.88 -3.00 17.33
CA LYS A 259 -4.56 -4.31 17.28
C LYS A 259 -6.08 -4.20 17.40
N GLU A 260 -6.57 -3.24 18.19
CA GLU A 260 -7.99 -2.96 18.36
C GLU A 260 -8.64 -2.57 17.03
N SER A 261 -7.98 -1.69 16.25
CA SER A 261 -8.45 -1.27 14.93
C SER A 261 -8.46 -2.43 13.93
N ALA A 262 -7.50 -3.36 14.02
CA ALA A 262 -7.51 -4.59 13.22
C ALA A 262 -8.75 -5.45 13.52
N ASN A 263 -9.07 -5.63 14.80
CA ASN A 263 -10.22 -6.43 15.23
C ASN A 263 -11.55 -5.79 14.78
N GLU A 264 -11.66 -4.47 14.87
CA GLU A 264 -12.82 -3.73 14.40
C GLU A 264 -13.00 -3.88 12.89
N LEU A 265 -11.95 -3.65 12.09
CA LEU A 265 -11.99 -3.84 10.63
C LEU A 265 -12.39 -5.27 10.26
N LYS A 266 -11.79 -6.29 10.89
CA LYS A 266 -12.12 -7.70 10.63
C LYS A 266 -13.58 -8.02 10.97
N SER A 267 -14.12 -7.45 12.04
CA SER A 267 -15.53 -7.60 12.42
C SER A 267 -16.46 -6.96 11.40
N ASN A 268 -16.13 -5.74 10.96
CA ASN A 268 -16.90 -5.02 9.95
C ASN A 268 -16.90 -5.77 8.60
N PHE A 269 -15.75 -6.30 8.17
CA PHE A 269 -15.64 -7.05 6.93
C PHE A 269 -16.41 -8.38 6.99
N LYS A 270 -16.35 -9.10 8.13
CA LYS A 270 -17.18 -10.30 8.32
C LYS A 270 -18.67 -9.99 8.23
N ALA A 271 -19.12 -8.91 8.90
CA ALA A 271 -20.51 -8.48 8.88
C ALA A 271 -20.95 -8.11 7.47
N LEU A 272 -20.16 -7.29 6.76
CA LEU A 272 -20.45 -6.88 5.38
C LEU A 272 -20.47 -8.08 4.43
N GLY A 273 -19.51 -9.00 4.54
CA GLY A 273 -19.47 -10.22 3.76
C GLY A 273 -20.70 -11.09 4.00
N ASN A 274 -21.09 -11.31 5.25
CA ASN A 274 -22.26 -12.09 5.61
C ASN A 274 -23.57 -11.50 5.03
N LEU A 275 -23.74 -10.17 5.11
CA LEU A 275 -24.90 -9.49 4.55
C LEU A 275 -25.04 -9.72 3.04
N ALA A 276 -23.92 -9.75 2.32
CA ALA A 276 -23.87 -9.94 0.88
C ALA A 276 -23.56 -11.40 0.46
N LYS A 277 -23.56 -12.34 1.40
CA LYS A 277 -23.31 -13.77 1.18
C LYS A 277 -21.95 -14.07 0.55
N PHE A 278 -20.92 -13.30 0.92
CA PHE A 278 -19.52 -13.58 0.60
C PHE A 278 -18.85 -14.37 1.73
N ASP A 279 -18.05 -15.35 1.37
CA ASP A 279 -17.06 -15.93 2.27
C ASP A 279 -15.93 -14.92 2.47
N VAL A 280 -15.48 -14.75 3.73
CA VAL A 280 -14.44 -13.79 4.09
C VAL A 280 -13.26 -14.53 4.70
N LYS A 281 -12.08 -14.38 4.09
CA LYS A 281 -10.83 -14.92 4.61
C LYS A 281 -9.86 -13.81 4.92
N PHE A 282 -9.06 -13.98 5.98
CA PHE A 282 -7.99 -13.08 6.40
C PHE A 282 -6.68 -13.86 6.28
N GLU A 283 -5.71 -13.29 5.58
CA GLU A 283 -4.44 -13.95 5.28
C GLU A 283 -3.30 -12.93 5.46
N ASN A 284 -2.08 -13.39 5.65
CA ASN A 284 -0.86 -12.56 5.70
C ASN A 284 -0.96 -11.37 6.67
N GLU A 285 -1.48 -11.61 7.88
CA GLU A 285 -1.59 -10.55 8.88
C GLU A 285 -0.21 -10.22 9.46
N SER A 286 0.16 -8.94 9.44
CA SER A 286 1.35 -8.40 10.08
C SER A 286 0.97 -7.45 11.21
N ALA A 287 1.75 -7.49 12.30
CA ALA A 287 1.50 -6.63 13.45
C ALA A 287 1.83 -5.17 13.18
N PRO A 288 1.10 -4.22 13.79
CA PRO A 288 1.47 -2.81 13.78
C PRO A 288 2.63 -2.55 14.74
N TRP A 289 3.51 -1.65 14.36
CA TRP A 289 4.44 -1.03 15.28
C TRP A 289 3.79 0.25 15.86
N THR A 290 3.19 0.09 17.04
CA THR A 290 2.44 1.18 17.68
C THR A 290 3.39 2.33 18.03
N PRO A 291 3.10 3.58 17.63
CA PRO A 291 3.98 4.72 17.90
C PRO A 291 4.13 4.99 19.38
N VAL A 292 5.39 4.99 19.86
CA VAL A 292 5.74 5.31 21.24
C VAL A 292 7.02 6.14 21.26
N GLU A 293 7.00 7.28 21.94
CA GLU A 293 8.19 8.08 22.18
C GLU A 293 9.06 7.45 23.29
N THR A 294 9.82 6.40 22.93
CA THR A 294 10.72 5.71 23.86
C THR A 294 11.88 6.60 24.30
N LYS A 295 12.64 6.14 25.30
CA LYS A 295 13.89 6.83 25.71
C LYS A 295 14.87 6.86 24.55
N PHE A 296 15.01 5.76 23.82
CA PHE A 296 15.89 5.67 22.65
C PHE A 296 15.47 6.64 21.55
N ALA A 297 14.18 6.74 21.23
CA ALA A 297 13.68 7.70 20.24
C ALA A 297 14.02 9.15 20.61
N LYS A 298 13.89 9.52 21.90
CA LYS A 298 14.27 10.86 22.39
C LYS A 298 15.77 11.13 22.31
N GLU A 299 16.59 10.12 22.60
CA GLU A 299 18.06 10.20 22.43
C GLU A 299 18.41 10.46 20.95
N ILE A 300 17.82 9.69 20.02
CA ILE A 300 18.01 9.87 18.58
C ILE A 300 17.56 11.25 18.11
N LEU A 301 16.40 11.72 18.55
CA LEU A 301 15.90 13.06 18.22
C LEU A 301 16.90 14.15 18.63
N ASN A 302 17.48 14.04 19.82
CA ASN A 302 18.45 15.01 20.31
C ASN A 302 19.76 15.00 19.50
N ILE A 303 20.16 13.82 19.01
CA ILE A 303 21.33 13.70 18.14
C ILE A 303 21.05 14.36 16.80
N ILE A 304 19.94 13.99 16.14
CA ILE A 304 19.60 14.48 14.80
C ILE A 304 19.38 15.98 14.80
N LYS A 305 18.80 16.56 15.86
CA LYS A 305 18.62 18.02 15.99
C LYS A 305 19.90 18.82 15.92
N ARG A 306 21.08 18.23 16.17
CA ARG A 306 22.38 18.89 15.98
C ARG A 306 22.73 19.07 14.49
N PHE A 307 22.19 18.22 13.63
CA PHE A 307 22.39 18.23 12.17
C PHE A 307 21.22 18.88 11.44
N ASN A 308 20.00 18.69 11.95
CA ASN A 308 18.77 19.20 11.37
C ASN A 308 17.76 19.57 12.47
N GLN A 309 17.54 20.85 12.67
CA GLN A 309 16.61 21.34 13.71
C GLN A 309 15.13 21.12 13.38
N ASN A 310 14.79 20.87 12.11
CA ASN A 310 13.42 20.71 11.65
C ASN A 310 12.90 19.27 11.76
N VAL A 311 13.73 18.34 12.23
CA VAL A 311 13.37 16.93 12.35
C VAL A 311 12.18 16.72 13.29
N LYS A 312 11.27 15.83 12.90
CA LYS A 312 10.06 15.47 13.67
C LYS A 312 9.94 13.96 13.82
N MET A 313 9.41 13.54 14.96
CA MET A 313 8.93 12.17 15.12
C MET A 313 7.58 12.03 14.42
N HIS A 314 7.41 10.91 13.73
CA HIS A 314 6.16 10.59 13.05
C HIS A 314 5.92 9.08 13.02
N ALA A 315 4.76 8.67 12.53
CA ALA A 315 4.43 7.30 12.20
C ALA A 315 3.97 7.22 10.75
N ILE A 316 4.25 6.11 10.08
CA ILE A 316 3.84 5.91 8.69
C ILE A 316 2.69 4.91 8.59
N HIS A 317 1.80 5.14 7.65
CA HIS A 317 0.69 4.22 7.37
C HIS A 317 1.08 3.17 6.30
N ALA A 318 2.32 2.69 6.40
CA ALA A 318 2.90 1.60 5.60
C ALA A 318 3.60 0.61 6.54
N GLY A 319 3.98 -0.56 6.08
CA GLY A 319 4.73 -1.53 6.86
C GLY A 319 6.20 -1.11 7.00
N LEU A 320 6.83 -1.48 8.11
CA LEU A 320 8.28 -1.47 8.31
C LEU A 320 8.67 -2.71 9.13
N GLU A 321 9.85 -3.24 8.89
CA GLU A 321 10.38 -4.41 9.59
C GLU A 321 10.48 -4.22 11.11
N CYS A 322 10.59 -2.97 11.57
CA CYS A 322 10.54 -2.62 12.99
C CYS A 322 9.31 -3.21 13.69
N GLY A 323 8.14 -3.23 13.02
CA GLY A 323 6.91 -3.82 13.58
C GLY A 323 7.06 -5.30 13.85
N VAL A 324 7.58 -6.04 12.90
CA VAL A 324 7.81 -7.48 12.98
C VAL A 324 8.85 -7.81 14.07
N LEU A 325 9.95 -7.07 14.11
CA LEU A 325 11.04 -7.32 15.06
C LEU A 325 10.64 -6.96 16.50
N CYS A 326 9.91 -5.85 16.70
CA CYS A 326 9.37 -5.46 18.01
C CYS A 326 8.26 -6.42 18.50
N GLU A 327 7.53 -7.08 17.61
CA GLU A 327 6.55 -8.10 18.01
C GLU A 327 7.24 -9.34 18.58
N LYS A 328 8.42 -9.71 18.04
CA LYS A 328 9.20 -10.85 18.53
C LYS A 328 9.81 -10.61 19.92
N ASP A 329 10.18 -9.38 20.23
CA ASP A 329 10.66 -8.98 21.55
C ASP A 329 10.15 -7.58 21.92
N ALA A 330 9.17 -7.54 22.81
CA ALA A 330 8.56 -6.30 23.31
C ALA A 330 9.52 -5.37 24.11
N LYS A 331 10.76 -5.81 24.40
CA LYS A 331 11.79 -5.00 25.06
C LYS A 331 12.64 -4.21 24.05
N VAL A 332 12.49 -4.46 22.75
CA VAL A 332 13.21 -3.73 21.72
C VAL A 332 12.58 -2.35 21.54
N GLU A 333 13.40 -1.31 21.72
CA GLU A 333 13.08 0.06 21.36
C GLU A 333 13.59 0.33 19.94
N ALA A 334 12.70 0.48 18.98
CA ALA A 334 13.03 0.70 17.58
C ALA A 334 12.85 2.17 17.17
N VAL A 335 13.66 2.59 16.21
CA VAL A 335 13.55 3.86 15.50
C VAL A 335 14.00 3.63 14.06
N SER A 336 13.29 4.24 13.09
CA SER A 336 13.73 4.24 11.70
C SER A 336 14.09 5.67 11.24
N ILE A 337 15.22 5.79 10.57
CA ILE A 337 15.74 7.02 9.95
C ILE A 337 16.30 6.69 8.57
N GLY A 338 16.56 7.70 7.75
CA GLY A 338 17.19 7.46 6.45
C GLY A 338 17.57 8.75 5.73
N PRO A 339 18.22 8.65 4.57
CA PRO A 339 18.54 9.78 3.72
C PRO A 339 17.32 10.22 2.88
N ASN A 340 17.46 11.30 2.11
CA ASN A 340 16.43 11.72 1.17
C ASN A 340 16.50 10.86 -0.09
N ILE A 341 15.54 9.93 -0.24
CA ILE A 341 15.31 9.10 -1.42
C ILE A 341 14.04 9.60 -2.10
N PHE A 342 14.05 9.69 -3.40
CA PHE A 342 12.93 10.20 -4.20
C PHE A 342 12.52 9.18 -5.23
N SER A 343 11.21 8.98 -5.37
CA SER A 343 10.62 8.07 -6.35
C SER A 343 11.17 6.64 -6.26
N PRO A 344 11.27 6.02 -5.06
CA PRO A 344 11.70 4.64 -4.93
C PRO A 344 10.81 3.74 -5.79
N HIS A 345 11.25 2.52 -6.08
CA HIS A 345 10.52 1.52 -6.88
C HIS A 345 10.18 1.95 -8.30
N THR A 346 10.87 2.96 -8.83
CA THR A 346 10.68 3.45 -10.21
C THR A 346 12.02 3.64 -10.94
N THR A 347 11.98 3.81 -12.26
CA THR A 347 13.15 4.20 -13.06
C THR A 347 13.60 5.66 -12.85
N HIS A 348 12.89 6.41 -12.01
CA HIS A 348 13.21 7.78 -11.61
C HIS A 348 13.80 7.89 -10.21
N GLU A 349 14.08 6.74 -9.59
CA GLU A 349 14.66 6.67 -8.26
C GLU A 349 16.00 7.43 -8.21
N ARG A 350 16.14 8.26 -7.17
CA ARG A 350 17.37 9.03 -6.93
C ARG A 350 17.54 9.31 -5.44
N VAL A 351 18.78 9.41 -5.00
CA VAL A 351 19.14 9.74 -3.62
C VAL A 351 19.99 11.01 -3.58
N GLU A 352 19.75 11.87 -2.61
CA GLU A 352 20.54 13.08 -2.37
C GLU A 352 21.86 12.73 -1.65
N ILE A 353 23.00 12.98 -2.31
CA ILE A 353 24.35 12.62 -1.80
C ILE A 353 24.64 13.29 -0.45
N ALA A 354 24.23 14.54 -0.29
CA ALA A 354 24.45 15.29 0.95
C ALA A 354 23.69 14.70 2.14
N SER A 355 22.46 14.21 1.92
CA SER A 355 21.67 13.57 2.95
C SER A 355 22.24 12.21 3.37
N VAL A 356 22.77 11.43 2.41
CA VAL A 356 23.50 10.18 2.71
C VAL A 356 24.66 10.42 3.66
N LYS A 357 25.47 11.45 3.39
CA LYS A 357 26.61 11.80 4.25
C LYS A 357 26.18 12.27 5.64
N ARG A 358 25.07 13.02 5.73
CA ARG A 358 24.48 13.41 7.03
C ARG A 358 23.96 12.19 7.78
N CYS A 359 23.24 11.31 7.12
CA CYS A 359 22.72 10.07 7.70
C CYS A 359 23.85 9.19 8.24
N GLU A 360 24.90 8.95 7.46
CA GLU A 360 26.10 8.22 7.89
C GLU A 360 26.74 8.82 9.17
N ASN A 361 26.88 10.15 9.22
CA ASN A 361 27.43 10.83 10.40
C ASN A 361 26.53 10.70 11.62
N ILE A 362 25.20 10.78 11.43
CA ILE A 362 24.21 10.58 12.49
C ILE A 362 24.31 9.16 13.04
N VAL A 363 24.32 8.15 12.17
CA VAL A 363 24.46 6.74 12.59
C VAL A 363 25.74 6.52 13.38
N ARG A 364 26.87 7.08 12.92
CA ARG A 364 28.16 7.01 13.61
C ARG A 364 28.10 7.63 15.01
N GLU A 365 27.43 8.78 15.19
CA GLU A 365 27.23 9.40 16.51
C GLU A 365 26.35 8.54 17.43
N ILE A 366 25.28 7.93 16.88
CA ILE A 366 24.39 7.03 17.62
C ILE A 366 25.16 5.81 18.13
N VAL A 367 25.94 5.17 17.25
CA VAL A 367 26.73 3.98 17.63
C VAL A 367 27.77 4.32 18.70
N LYS A 368 28.50 5.45 18.57
CA LYS A 368 29.46 5.89 19.60
C LYS A 368 28.81 6.07 20.97
N LEU A 369 27.62 6.69 21.02
CA LEU A 369 26.93 6.94 22.29
C LEU A 369 26.34 5.65 22.91
N SER A 370 26.10 4.64 22.11
CA SER A 370 25.60 3.34 22.58
C SER A 370 26.70 2.43 23.14
N GLN A 371 27.97 2.77 22.93
CA GLN A 371 29.14 2.03 23.45
C GLN A 371 29.65 2.59 24.80
N ILE A 372 29.11 3.67 25.31
CA ILE A 372 29.37 4.25 26.61
C ILE A 372 28.28 3.85 27.61
#